data_d04ca30d427e6fe7077c84be8be520a3
#
_entry.id   d04ca30d427e6fe7077c84be8be520a3
#
_cell.length_a   1.000
_cell.length_b   1.000
_cell.length_c   1.000
_cell.angle_alpha   90.00
_cell.angle_beta   90.00
_cell.angle_gamma   90.00
#
_symmetry.space_group_name_H-M   'P 1'
#
loop_
_entity.id
_entity.type
_entity.pdbx_description
1 polymer ?
#
loop_
_entity_poly.entity_id
_entity_poly.type
_entity_poly.pdbx_seq_one_letter_code
_entity_poly.pdbx_strand_id
1 'polypeptide(L)'
;DMYYFRLQELVRKEICRDLPSVVSISMSNLERAQKYFMMVAESAPLRPKSIDVTRKINMLRQQSDSLLRFFHDMRLIYYSADQLGTTPAKQKVFMGDTNLLISFFGDKENRQLMCETYFLSQMRSVANVEFMVNGDFLIGGKYIFAVGDPLRGYDRLRFVPDAYAAIYGLPKSVFNRMPAWILGFSY
;
A
#
# COMPACT_ATOMS: atom_id res chain seq x y z
N ASP A 1 19.61 -9.53 -5.22
CA ASP A 1 19.02 -10.02 -6.43
C ASP A 1 18.46 -11.43 -6.27
N MET A 2 19.23 -12.45 -5.88
CA MET A 2 18.70 -13.80 -5.63
C MET A 2 17.72 -13.87 -4.45
N TYR A 3 17.88 -13.02 -3.43
CA TYR A 3 16.96 -12.90 -2.29
C TYR A 3 15.58 -12.42 -2.73
N TYR A 4 15.49 -11.35 -3.51
CA TYR A 4 14.22 -10.82 -4.01
C TYR A 4 13.50 -11.80 -4.94
N PHE A 5 14.24 -12.49 -5.79
CA PHE A 5 13.67 -13.54 -6.65
C PHE A 5 13.03 -14.66 -5.81
N ARG A 6 13.74 -15.16 -4.79
CA ARG A 6 13.20 -16.18 -3.87
C ARG A 6 11.99 -15.66 -3.09
N LEU A 7 12.01 -14.41 -2.65
CA LEU A 7 10.87 -13.79 -1.95
C LEU A 7 9.66 -13.69 -2.88
N GLN A 8 9.83 -13.29 -4.13
CA GLN A 8 8.77 -13.30 -5.14
C GLN A 8 8.18 -14.68 -5.35
N GLU A 9 9.03 -15.71 -5.49
CA GLU A 9 8.58 -17.09 -5.65
C GLU A 9 7.79 -17.57 -4.43
N LEU A 10 8.27 -17.29 -3.23
CA LEU A 10 7.57 -17.63 -1.98
C LEU A 10 6.21 -16.95 -1.91
N VAL A 11 6.15 -15.63 -2.12
CA VAL A 11 4.89 -14.88 -2.10
C VAL A 11 3.90 -15.41 -3.14
N ARG A 12 4.36 -15.67 -4.36
CA ARG A 12 3.50 -16.28 -5.41
C ARG A 12 2.99 -17.66 -4.99
N LYS A 13 3.87 -18.50 -4.45
CA LYS A 13 3.52 -19.87 -4.00
C LYS A 13 2.50 -19.81 -2.86
N GLU A 14 2.69 -18.95 -1.87
CA GLU A 14 1.77 -18.81 -0.74
C GLU A 14 0.42 -18.26 -1.18
N ILE A 15 0.39 -17.23 -2.03
CA ILE A 15 -0.86 -16.75 -2.63
C ILE A 15 -1.56 -17.88 -3.39
N CYS A 16 -0.82 -18.71 -4.14
CA CYS A 16 -1.37 -19.85 -4.87
C CYS A 16 -1.95 -20.92 -3.94
N ARG A 17 -1.28 -21.18 -2.81
CA ARG A 17 -1.68 -22.20 -1.85
C ARG A 17 -2.86 -21.77 -0.99
N ASP A 18 -2.84 -20.52 -0.52
CA ASP A 18 -3.77 -20.05 0.50
C ASP A 18 -5.07 -19.51 -0.12
N LEU A 19 -5.01 -18.92 -1.31
CA LEU A 19 -6.20 -18.44 -2.03
C LEU A 19 -7.27 -19.51 -2.23
N PRO A 20 -6.96 -20.76 -2.67
CA PRO A 20 -7.99 -21.79 -2.83
C PRO A 20 -8.62 -22.25 -1.53
N SER A 21 -7.87 -22.22 -0.41
CA SER A 21 -8.35 -22.68 0.89
C SER A 21 -9.30 -21.69 1.56
N VAL A 22 -9.16 -20.40 1.27
CA VAL A 22 -9.95 -19.32 1.90
C VAL A 22 -11.15 -18.90 1.06
N VAL A 23 -11.02 -19.01 -0.26
CA VAL A 23 -12.11 -18.71 -1.20
C VAL A 23 -12.31 -19.95 -2.05
N SER A 24 -13.52 -20.47 -2.11
CA SER A 24 -13.89 -21.61 -3.00
C SER A 24 -13.73 -21.21 -4.47
N ILE A 25 -12.48 -21.06 -4.91
CA ILE A 25 -12.09 -20.58 -6.23
C ILE A 25 -11.68 -21.78 -7.10
N SER A 26 -12.26 -21.87 -8.31
CA SER A 26 -11.78 -22.82 -9.32
C SER A 26 -10.34 -22.47 -9.78
N MET A 27 -9.59 -23.44 -10.26
CA MET A 27 -8.19 -23.23 -10.73
C MET A 27 -8.07 -22.12 -11.78
N SER A 28 -9.06 -21.98 -12.69
CA SER A 28 -9.07 -20.90 -13.68
C SER A 28 -9.24 -19.49 -13.05
N ASN A 29 -9.94 -19.41 -11.93
CA ASN A 29 -10.10 -18.16 -11.19
C ASN A 29 -8.86 -17.84 -10.34
N LEU A 30 -8.11 -18.85 -9.91
CA LEU A 30 -6.86 -18.68 -9.19
C LEU A 30 -5.81 -17.94 -10.03
N GLU A 31 -5.60 -18.38 -11.28
CA GLU A 31 -4.68 -17.68 -12.19
C GLU A 31 -5.09 -16.22 -12.45
N ARG A 32 -6.40 -15.97 -12.56
CA ARG A 32 -6.91 -14.60 -12.71
C ARG A 32 -6.67 -13.77 -11.45
N ALA A 33 -6.86 -14.35 -10.28
CA ALA A 33 -6.61 -13.68 -9.01
C ALA A 33 -5.13 -13.31 -8.85
N GLN A 34 -4.21 -14.22 -9.21
CA GLN A 34 -2.77 -13.96 -9.22
C GLN A 34 -2.38 -12.85 -10.19
N LYS A 35 -2.88 -12.92 -11.44
CA LYS A 35 -2.65 -11.86 -12.44
C LYS A 35 -3.19 -10.53 -11.97
N TYR A 36 -4.34 -10.53 -11.30
CA TYR A 36 -4.92 -9.29 -10.74
C TYR A 36 -4.06 -8.74 -9.59
N PHE A 37 -3.59 -9.59 -8.68
CA PHE A 37 -2.68 -9.18 -7.62
C PHE A 37 -1.39 -8.54 -8.18
N MET A 38 -0.79 -9.16 -9.21
CA MET A 38 0.37 -8.60 -9.89
C MET A 38 0.07 -7.23 -10.51
N MET A 39 -1.10 -7.06 -11.15
CA MET A 39 -1.50 -5.76 -11.68
C MET A 39 -1.69 -4.71 -10.58
N VAL A 40 -2.22 -5.09 -9.42
CA VAL A 40 -2.35 -4.19 -8.26
C VAL A 40 -0.95 -3.76 -7.80
N ALA A 41 -0.03 -4.71 -7.65
CA ALA A 41 1.35 -4.40 -7.27
C ALA A 41 2.01 -3.44 -8.27
N GLU A 42 1.96 -3.73 -9.56
CA GLU A 42 2.54 -2.90 -10.62
C GLU A 42 1.93 -1.49 -10.74
N SER A 43 0.67 -1.35 -10.31
CA SER A 43 -0.05 -0.06 -10.39
C SER A 43 0.09 0.79 -9.14
N ALA A 44 0.60 0.22 -8.04
CA ALA A 44 0.73 0.94 -6.76
C ALA A 44 1.48 2.28 -6.92
N PRO A 45 1.05 3.34 -6.28
CA PRO A 45 -0.01 3.45 -5.27
C PRO A 45 -1.42 3.65 -5.84
N LEU A 46 -1.67 3.40 -7.09
CA LEU A 46 -3.00 3.55 -7.71
C LEU A 46 -3.65 2.19 -7.96
N ARG A 47 -4.97 2.16 -7.89
CA ARG A 47 -5.73 0.99 -8.30
C ARG A 47 -5.64 0.79 -9.82
N PRO A 48 -5.48 -0.46 -10.32
CA PRO A 48 -5.55 -0.76 -11.75
C PRO A 48 -6.86 -0.27 -12.37
N LYS A 49 -6.79 0.31 -13.57
CA LYS A 49 -7.99 0.74 -14.30
C LYS A 49 -8.84 -0.47 -14.69
N SER A 50 -10.15 -0.39 -14.45
CA SER A 50 -11.09 -1.48 -14.74
C SER A 50 -11.02 -1.96 -16.19
N ILE A 51 -10.80 -1.04 -17.15
CA ILE A 51 -10.68 -1.38 -18.57
C ILE A 51 -9.44 -2.27 -18.84
N ASP A 52 -8.32 -2.01 -18.16
CA ASP A 52 -7.11 -2.80 -18.31
C ASP A 52 -7.28 -4.18 -17.66
N VAL A 53 -7.97 -4.25 -16.53
CA VAL A 53 -8.31 -5.51 -15.85
C VAL A 53 -9.19 -6.37 -16.74
N THR A 54 -10.26 -5.80 -17.31
CA THR A 54 -11.14 -6.53 -18.22
C THR A 54 -10.40 -7.01 -19.46
N ARG A 55 -9.59 -6.15 -20.10
CA ARG A 55 -8.86 -6.48 -21.33
C ARG A 55 -7.77 -7.52 -21.14
N LYS A 56 -6.97 -7.43 -20.05
CA LYS A 56 -5.80 -8.30 -19.83
C LYS A 56 -6.15 -9.61 -19.12
N ILE A 57 -7.16 -9.62 -18.26
CA ILE A 57 -7.46 -10.74 -17.37
C ILE A 57 -8.87 -11.30 -17.62
N ASN A 58 -9.71 -10.61 -18.40
CA ASN A 58 -11.11 -10.94 -18.61
C ASN A 58 -11.89 -11.07 -17.28
N MET A 59 -11.74 -10.08 -16.43
CA MET A 59 -12.36 -10.03 -15.10
C MET A 59 -13.31 -8.83 -15.02
N LEU A 60 -14.53 -9.08 -14.56
CA LEU A 60 -15.53 -8.04 -14.35
C LEU A 60 -15.17 -7.18 -13.12
N ARG A 61 -15.65 -5.94 -13.11
CA ARG A 61 -15.41 -5.00 -12.00
C ARG A 61 -15.81 -5.57 -10.65
N GLN A 62 -16.98 -6.19 -10.55
CA GLN A 62 -17.46 -6.78 -9.30
C GLN A 62 -16.52 -7.87 -8.77
N GLN A 63 -15.97 -8.71 -9.65
CA GLN A 63 -14.99 -9.73 -9.28
C GLN A 63 -13.68 -9.11 -8.80
N SER A 64 -13.19 -8.06 -9.49
CA SER A 64 -12.00 -7.35 -9.08
C SER A 64 -12.17 -6.61 -7.73
N ASP A 65 -13.38 -6.08 -7.46
CA ASP A 65 -13.70 -5.45 -6.18
C ASP A 65 -13.71 -6.48 -5.03
N SER A 66 -14.26 -7.68 -5.27
CA SER A 66 -14.26 -8.77 -4.29
C SER A 66 -12.85 -9.25 -3.99
N LEU A 67 -12.00 -9.42 -5.00
CA LEU A 67 -10.60 -9.80 -4.81
C LEU A 67 -9.80 -8.70 -4.11
N LEU A 68 -10.06 -7.44 -4.39
CA LEU A 68 -9.38 -6.33 -3.72
C LEU A 68 -9.69 -6.33 -2.21
N ARG A 69 -10.94 -6.56 -1.84
CA ARG A 69 -11.33 -6.73 -0.43
C ARG A 69 -10.65 -7.91 0.21
N PHE A 70 -10.64 -9.05 -0.46
CA PHE A 70 -9.97 -10.25 0.01
C PHE A 70 -8.46 -9.99 0.27
N PHE A 71 -7.75 -9.38 -0.68
CA PHE A 71 -6.33 -9.05 -0.50
C PHE A 71 -6.10 -8.06 0.66
N HIS A 72 -7.05 -7.15 0.88
CA HIS A 72 -7.00 -6.24 2.02
C HIS A 72 -7.18 -6.98 3.36
N ASP A 73 -8.17 -7.89 3.44
CA ASP A 73 -8.46 -8.68 4.64
C ASP A 73 -7.29 -9.62 4.98
N MET A 74 -6.60 -10.14 3.97
CA MET A 74 -5.35 -10.91 4.10
C MET A 74 -4.11 -10.04 4.37
N ARG A 75 -4.26 -8.72 4.49
CA ARG A 75 -3.17 -7.74 4.69
C ARG A 75 -2.09 -7.74 3.59
N LEU A 76 -2.40 -8.27 2.41
CA LEU A 76 -1.51 -8.23 1.25
C LEU A 76 -1.46 -6.85 0.61
N ILE A 77 -2.54 -6.08 0.75
CA ILE A 77 -2.64 -4.69 0.31
C ILE A 77 -3.31 -3.84 1.39
N TYR A 78 -3.22 -2.53 1.21
CA TYR A 78 -3.96 -1.55 2.00
C TYR A 78 -4.64 -0.53 1.09
N TYR A 79 -5.89 -0.23 1.38
CA TYR A 79 -6.63 0.91 0.84
C TYR A 79 -7.53 1.50 1.92
N SER A 80 -7.84 2.79 1.84
CA SER A 80 -8.70 3.42 2.81
C SER A 80 -10.18 3.25 2.42
N ALA A 81 -11.02 2.92 3.42
CA ALA A 81 -12.45 2.63 3.21
C ALA A 81 -13.25 3.86 2.76
N ASP A 82 -12.85 5.06 3.17
CA ASP A 82 -13.43 6.33 2.74
C ASP A 82 -13.34 6.57 1.23
N GLN A 83 -12.38 5.91 0.57
CA GLN A 83 -12.20 5.98 -0.88
C GLN A 83 -13.07 5.00 -1.68
N LEU A 84 -13.79 4.09 -1.03
CA LEU A 84 -14.69 3.15 -1.71
C LEU A 84 -15.82 3.83 -2.50
N GLY A 85 -16.22 5.04 -2.10
CA GLY A 85 -17.18 5.89 -2.81
C GLY A 85 -16.59 6.72 -3.95
N THR A 86 -15.25 6.78 -4.08
CA THR A 86 -14.59 7.54 -5.13
C THR A 86 -14.47 6.74 -6.44
N THR A 87 -14.27 7.46 -7.56
CA THR A 87 -14.00 6.77 -8.82
C THR A 87 -12.77 5.87 -8.68
N PRO A 88 -12.79 4.59 -9.11
CA PRO A 88 -11.68 3.65 -8.95
C PRO A 88 -10.33 4.17 -9.41
N ALA A 89 -10.29 5.05 -10.42
CA ALA A 89 -9.07 5.67 -10.92
C ALA A 89 -8.37 6.60 -9.91
N LYS A 90 -9.05 7.00 -8.84
CA LYS A 90 -8.50 7.85 -7.77
C LYS A 90 -8.21 7.08 -6.48
N GLN A 91 -8.57 5.81 -6.41
CA GLN A 91 -8.29 5.00 -5.22
C GLN A 91 -6.79 4.72 -5.12
N LYS A 92 -6.23 5.08 -3.98
CA LYS A 92 -4.87 4.67 -3.62
C LYS A 92 -4.90 3.25 -3.05
N VAL A 93 -4.03 2.40 -3.58
CA VAL A 93 -3.86 1.02 -3.12
C VAL A 93 -2.37 0.79 -2.92
N PHE A 94 -1.97 0.46 -1.72
CA PHE A 94 -0.58 0.18 -1.35
C PHE A 94 -0.38 -1.31 -1.11
N MET A 95 0.84 -1.80 -1.25
CA MET A 95 1.19 -3.14 -0.79
C MET A 95 1.11 -3.24 0.72
N GLY A 96 0.89 -4.43 1.24
CA GLY A 96 0.71 -4.67 2.68
C GLY A 96 1.93 -4.34 3.53
N ASP A 97 3.12 -4.50 2.95
CA ASP A 97 4.40 -4.12 3.57
C ASP A 97 5.48 -3.85 2.50
N THR A 98 6.62 -3.34 2.96
CA THR A 98 7.74 -2.99 2.08
C THR A 98 8.44 -4.21 1.47
N ASN A 99 8.44 -5.37 2.12
CA ASN A 99 9.04 -6.58 1.54
C ASN A 99 8.21 -7.06 0.35
N LEU A 100 6.86 -7.05 0.49
CA LEU A 100 5.97 -7.32 -0.63
C LEU A 100 6.21 -6.33 -1.77
N LEU A 101 6.31 -5.04 -1.47
CA LEU A 101 6.56 -4.01 -2.47
C LEU A 101 7.86 -4.29 -3.23
N ILE A 102 8.98 -4.46 -2.51
CA ILE A 102 10.30 -4.70 -3.10
C ILE A 102 10.33 -5.99 -3.91
N SER A 103 9.65 -7.05 -3.43
CA SER A 103 9.61 -8.34 -4.14
C SER A 103 8.99 -8.25 -5.53
N PHE A 104 8.10 -7.28 -5.77
CA PHE A 104 7.45 -7.10 -7.06
C PHE A 104 8.09 -6.03 -7.94
N PHE A 105 8.70 -5.00 -7.34
CA PHE A 105 9.32 -3.90 -8.08
C PHE A 105 10.83 -4.06 -8.27
N GLY A 106 11.49 -4.88 -7.45
CA GLY A 106 12.95 -4.99 -7.43
C GLY A 106 13.59 -3.63 -7.14
N ASP A 107 14.76 -3.41 -7.73
CA ASP A 107 15.55 -2.17 -7.55
C ASP A 107 14.97 -0.92 -8.25
N LYS A 108 13.76 -0.98 -8.78
CA LYS A 108 13.07 0.21 -9.28
C LYS A 108 12.60 1.04 -8.08
N GLU A 109 13.55 1.71 -7.46
CA GLU A 109 13.37 2.48 -6.23
C GLU A 109 12.41 3.65 -6.41
N ASN A 110 11.15 3.41 -6.18
CA ASN A 110 10.25 4.50 -5.83
C ASN A 110 10.32 4.73 -4.31
N ARG A 111 11.32 5.48 -3.85
CA ARG A 111 11.55 5.78 -2.42
C ARG A 111 10.31 6.36 -1.74
N GLN A 112 9.58 7.21 -2.43
CA GLN A 112 8.34 7.78 -1.90
C GLN A 112 7.30 6.70 -1.61
N LEU A 113 7.07 5.80 -2.57
CA LEU A 113 6.14 4.68 -2.40
C LEU A 113 6.59 3.72 -1.28
N MET A 114 7.90 3.48 -1.15
CA MET A 114 8.46 2.68 -0.06
C MET A 114 8.20 3.32 1.30
N CYS A 115 8.44 4.64 1.44
CA CYS A 115 8.19 5.37 2.69
C CYS A 115 6.71 5.35 3.06
N GLU A 116 5.83 5.59 2.10
CA GLU A 116 4.37 5.56 2.31
C GLU A 116 3.89 4.15 2.67
N THR A 117 4.39 3.11 2.00
CA THR A 117 4.06 1.71 2.30
C THR A 117 4.55 1.31 3.70
N TYR A 118 5.78 1.69 4.06
CA TYR A 118 6.32 1.46 5.40
C TYR A 118 5.46 2.15 6.47
N PHE A 119 5.17 3.44 6.29
CA PHE A 119 4.33 4.20 7.20
C PHE A 119 2.98 3.52 7.42
N LEU A 120 2.29 3.14 6.34
CA LEU A 120 1.00 2.46 6.40
C LEU A 120 1.09 1.11 7.10
N SER A 121 2.12 0.31 6.82
CA SER A 121 2.30 -1.00 7.45
C SER A 121 2.43 -0.92 8.97
N GLN A 122 3.05 0.16 9.48
CA GLN A 122 3.20 0.39 10.91
C GLN A 122 1.92 0.99 11.52
N MET A 123 1.39 2.06 10.93
CA MET A 123 0.31 2.84 11.53
C MET A 123 -1.05 2.15 11.51
N ARG A 124 -1.35 1.30 10.52
CA ARG A 124 -2.62 0.58 10.42
C ARG A 124 -2.90 -0.40 11.57
N SER A 125 -1.87 -0.81 12.30
CA SER A 125 -2.01 -1.67 13.50
C SER A 125 -2.32 -0.87 14.75
N VAL A 126 -2.06 0.44 14.73
CA VAL A 126 -2.17 1.35 15.88
C VAL A 126 -3.43 2.18 15.81
N ALA A 127 -3.81 2.66 14.62
CA ALA A 127 -4.95 3.56 14.45
C ALA A 127 -5.57 3.45 13.05
N ASN A 128 -6.77 4.02 12.90
CA ASN A 128 -7.37 4.21 11.58
C ASN A 128 -6.54 5.19 10.76
N VAL A 129 -6.27 4.84 9.50
CA VAL A 129 -5.47 5.64 8.57
C VAL A 129 -6.33 6.02 7.37
N GLU A 130 -6.47 7.31 7.13
CA GLU A 130 -7.21 7.88 6.00
C GLU A 130 -6.26 8.66 5.08
N PHE A 131 -6.60 8.74 3.80
CA PHE A 131 -5.82 9.51 2.83
C PHE A 131 -6.32 10.94 2.72
N MET A 132 -5.41 11.91 2.72
CA MET A 132 -5.76 13.33 2.62
C MET A 132 -5.41 13.92 1.25
N VAL A 133 -6.18 14.93 0.86
CA VAL A 133 -5.91 15.70 -0.38
C VAL A 133 -4.69 16.61 -0.20
N ASN A 134 -4.56 17.25 0.95
CA ASN A 134 -3.52 18.25 1.24
C ASN A 134 -2.38 17.73 2.14
N GLY A 135 -2.48 16.49 2.57
CA GLY A 135 -1.47 15.76 3.31
C GLY A 135 -1.30 14.41 2.67
N ASP A 136 -0.54 13.53 3.32
CA ASP A 136 -0.47 12.16 2.84
C ASP A 136 -1.49 11.31 3.59
N PHE A 137 -1.54 11.45 4.94
CA PHE A 137 -2.34 10.59 5.80
C PHE A 137 -2.95 11.36 6.97
N LEU A 138 -4.17 10.99 7.36
CA LEU A 138 -4.82 11.36 8.60
C LEU A 138 -4.91 10.13 9.51
N ILE A 139 -4.38 10.24 10.71
CA ILE A 139 -4.30 9.15 11.69
C ILE A 139 -5.25 9.40 12.83
N GLY A 140 -6.16 8.45 13.08
CA GLY A 140 -7.12 8.51 14.17
C GLY A 140 -8.05 9.73 14.10
N GLY A 141 -8.32 10.26 12.90
CA GLY A 141 -9.14 11.42 12.68
C GLY A 141 -8.55 12.73 13.21
N LYS A 142 -7.28 12.75 13.66
CA LYS A 142 -6.66 13.90 14.32
C LYS A 142 -5.30 14.28 13.75
N TYR A 143 -4.39 13.36 13.67
CA TYR A 143 -2.99 13.66 13.34
C TYR A 143 -2.72 13.59 11.85
N ILE A 144 -2.19 14.69 11.29
CA ILE A 144 -1.83 14.79 9.88
C ILE A 144 -0.37 14.39 9.71
N PHE A 145 -0.10 13.44 8.82
CA PHE A 145 1.27 13.04 8.48
C PHE A 145 1.57 13.30 7.01
N ALA A 146 2.70 13.97 6.75
CA ALA A 146 3.38 13.89 5.48
C ALA A 146 4.52 12.88 5.60
N VAL A 147 4.65 12.01 4.60
CA VAL A 147 5.61 10.90 4.62
C VAL A 147 6.49 10.96 3.38
N GLY A 148 7.77 10.71 3.54
CA GLY A 148 8.64 10.49 2.39
C GLY A 148 10.08 11.01 2.52
N ASP A 149 10.64 11.41 1.37
CA ASP A 149 12.03 11.83 1.22
C ASP A 149 12.28 13.22 1.84
N PRO A 150 13.49 13.48 2.40
CA PRO A 150 13.88 14.79 2.96
C PRO A 150 13.75 15.97 2.00
N LEU A 151 13.81 15.73 0.69
CA LEU A 151 13.68 16.77 -0.34
C LEU A 151 12.23 17.21 -0.57
N ARG A 152 11.26 16.50 -0.03
CA ARG A 152 9.86 16.88 -0.13
C ARG A 152 9.57 18.09 0.76
N GLY A 153 8.92 19.12 0.22
CA GLY A 153 8.59 20.35 0.94
C GLY A 153 7.60 20.13 2.09
N TYR A 154 8.11 19.96 3.29
CA TYR A 154 7.30 19.80 4.52
C TYR A 154 6.94 21.11 5.19
N ASP A 155 7.42 22.23 4.67
CA ASP A 155 7.21 23.56 5.26
C ASP A 155 5.73 23.95 5.34
N ARG A 156 4.91 23.40 4.45
CA ARG A 156 3.45 23.55 4.46
C ARG A 156 2.78 23.07 5.76
N LEU A 157 3.42 22.11 6.47
CA LEU A 157 2.89 21.55 7.72
C LEU A 157 3.40 22.27 8.97
N ARG A 158 4.35 23.21 8.83
CA ARG A 158 5.05 23.81 9.96
C ARG A 158 4.13 24.49 10.96
N PHE A 159 3.05 25.10 10.48
CA PHE A 159 2.10 25.85 11.29
C PHE A 159 0.71 25.19 11.37
N VAL A 160 0.60 23.96 10.89
CA VAL A 160 -0.66 23.18 10.96
C VAL A 160 -0.68 22.46 12.31
N PRO A 161 -1.69 22.68 13.16
CA PRO A 161 -1.82 21.94 14.42
C PRO A 161 -1.88 20.43 14.18
N ASP A 162 -1.29 19.65 15.08
CA ASP A 162 -1.28 18.18 15.03
C ASP A 162 -0.72 17.59 13.72
N ALA A 163 0.10 18.37 12.99
CA ALA A 163 0.72 17.92 11.74
C ALA A 163 2.21 17.59 11.94
N TYR A 164 2.61 16.44 11.38
CA TYR A 164 3.94 15.87 11.51
C TYR A 164 4.48 15.45 10.16
N ALA A 165 5.81 15.33 10.06
CA ALA A 165 6.47 14.76 8.90
C ALA A 165 7.32 13.55 9.31
N ALA A 166 7.02 12.39 8.76
CA ALA A 166 7.82 11.17 8.90
C ALA A 166 8.81 11.08 7.74
N ILE A 167 10.09 11.35 8.03
CA ILE A 167 11.12 11.55 7.01
C ILE A 167 12.11 10.40 7.01
N TYR A 168 12.34 9.81 5.84
CA TYR A 168 13.36 8.79 5.64
C TYR A 168 14.76 9.41 5.72
N GLY A 169 15.68 8.71 6.43
CA GLY A 169 17.07 9.14 6.57
C GLY A 169 17.31 10.28 7.55
N LEU A 170 16.27 10.81 8.21
CA LEU A 170 16.44 11.79 9.27
C LEU A 170 17.05 11.09 10.51
N PRO A 171 18.17 11.58 11.07
CA PRO A 171 18.83 10.91 12.20
C PRO A 171 18.14 11.16 13.53
N LYS A 172 17.50 12.30 13.71
CA LYS A 172 16.82 12.72 14.95
C LYS A 172 15.63 13.63 14.67
N SER A 173 14.68 13.65 15.59
CA SER A 173 13.51 14.55 15.49
C SER A 173 13.90 16.02 15.65
N VAL A 174 13.28 16.88 14.84
CA VAL A 174 13.43 18.34 14.87
C VAL A 174 12.06 18.98 14.68
N PHE A 175 11.54 19.65 15.70
CA PHE A 175 10.16 20.18 15.72
C PHE A 175 9.12 19.09 15.40
N ASN A 176 8.29 19.31 14.40
CA ASN A 176 7.28 18.37 13.94
C ASN A 176 7.79 17.36 12.87
N ARG A 177 9.12 17.28 12.68
CA ARG A 177 9.76 16.32 11.78
C ARG A 177 10.34 15.18 12.60
N MET A 178 9.99 13.96 12.26
CA MET A 178 10.49 12.76 12.93
C MET A 178 11.13 11.78 11.95
N PRO A 179 12.14 11.02 12.40
CA PRO A 179 12.65 9.92 11.60
C PRO A 179 11.58 8.87 11.33
N ALA A 180 11.43 8.42 10.09
CA ALA A 180 10.44 7.40 9.75
C ALA A 180 10.65 6.07 10.50
N TRP A 181 11.89 5.71 10.84
CA TRP A 181 12.22 4.48 11.57
C TRP A 181 11.63 4.41 12.99
N ILE A 182 11.32 5.56 13.64
CA ILE A 182 10.67 5.59 14.96
C ILE A 182 9.32 4.89 14.94
N LEU A 183 8.61 4.91 13.82
CA LEU A 183 7.30 4.28 13.67
C LEU A 183 7.36 2.76 13.84
N GLY A 184 8.51 2.12 13.61
CA GLY A 184 8.72 0.70 13.86
C GLY A 184 8.65 0.30 15.34
N PHE A 185 8.58 1.27 16.27
CA PHE A 185 8.43 1.06 17.71
C PHE A 185 7.03 1.46 18.24
N SER A 186 6.08 1.70 17.35
CA SER A 186 4.70 2.14 17.70
C SER A 186 3.81 0.95 18.06
N TYR A 187 4.23 0.11 19.02
CA TYR A 187 3.44 -1.05 19.47
C TYR A 187 2.59 -0.70 20.69
#